data_a10ba701b52d6ec0a60513dfccaf9031
#
_entry.id   a10ba701b52d6ec0a60513dfccaf9031
#
_cell.length_a   1.000
_cell.length_b   1.000
_cell.length_c   1.000
_cell.angle_alpha   90.00
_cell.angle_beta   90.00
_cell.angle_gamma   90.00
#
_symmetry.space_group_name_H-M   'P 1'
#
loop_
_entity.id
_entity.type
_entity.pdbx_description
1 polymer ?
#
loop_
_entity_poly.entity_id
_entity_poly.type
_entity_poly.pdbx_seq_one_letter_code
_entity_poly.pdbx_strand_id
1 'polypeptide(L)'
;MREALITMKILPMTAVAALLVLAACNSKPASPEVLDSNPDPMANTLANAAPVELPPAIKSEATLRCKDNSLLFVTFFQGDKQAVVKTKKDGPATTLKSDVAGAPKTAEGGWSMTGSETNVTLTAPGKSAQTCHA
;
A
#
# COMPACT_ATOMS: atom_id res chain seq x y z
N MET A 1 -7.70 -67.94 34.69
CA MET A 1 -8.71 -67.59 33.65
C MET A 1 -9.87 -66.73 34.17
N ARG A 2 -9.61 -65.75 35.04
CA ARG A 2 -10.67 -64.82 35.54
C ARG A 2 -10.37 -63.37 35.33
N GLU A 3 -9.24 -63.00 34.76
CA GLU A 3 -8.80 -61.62 34.56
C GLU A 3 -9.19 -61.05 33.20
N ALA A 4 -9.52 -61.86 32.19
CA ALA A 4 -9.81 -61.44 30.84
C ALA A 4 -11.27 -60.90 30.61
N LEU A 5 -12.16 -61.13 31.58
CA LEU A 5 -13.56 -60.78 31.46
C LEU A 5 -13.94 -59.38 32.00
N ILE A 6 -13.06 -58.76 32.78
CA ILE A 6 -13.33 -57.47 33.40
C ILE A 6 -12.92 -56.32 32.47
N THR A 7 -11.91 -56.53 31.63
CA THR A 7 -11.39 -55.48 30.71
C THR A 7 -12.31 -55.20 29.53
N MET A 8 -13.18 -56.14 29.19
CA MET A 8 -14.06 -56.03 28.00
C MET A 8 -15.36 -55.25 28.22
N LYS A 9 -15.72 -55.00 29.50
CA LYS A 9 -16.96 -54.26 29.83
C LYS A 9 -16.77 -52.76 30.02
N ILE A 10 -15.55 -52.28 30.17
CA ILE A 10 -15.27 -50.86 30.42
C ILE A 10 -14.98 -50.08 29.11
N LEU A 11 -14.58 -50.74 28.01
CA LEU A 11 -14.25 -50.11 26.76
C LEU A 11 -15.40 -49.35 26.07
N PRO A 12 -16.65 -49.85 26.09
CA PRO A 12 -17.72 -49.10 25.40
C PRO A 12 -18.20 -47.85 26.14
N MET A 13 -17.95 -47.78 27.46
CA MET A 13 -18.41 -46.66 28.26
C MET A 13 -17.52 -45.40 28.12
N THR A 14 -16.22 -45.60 27.91
CA THR A 14 -15.26 -44.50 27.70
C THR A 14 -15.37 -43.91 26.29
N ALA A 15 -15.76 -44.71 25.30
CA ALA A 15 -15.94 -44.25 23.93
C ALA A 15 -17.17 -43.33 23.76
N VAL A 16 -18.25 -43.58 24.52
CA VAL A 16 -19.46 -42.75 24.49
C VAL A 16 -19.26 -41.39 25.19
N ALA A 17 -18.47 -41.37 26.28
CA ALA A 17 -18.15 -40.12 26.96
C ALA A 17 -17.27 -39.18 26.11
N ALA A 18 -16.35 -39.74 25.28
CA ALA A 18 -15.50 -38.94 24.41
C ALA A 18 -16.27 -38.27 23.24
N LEU A 19 -17.34 -38.89 22.76
CA LEU A 19 -18.17 -38.35 21.69
C LEU A 19 -19.05 -37.18 22.15
N LEU A 20 -19.44 -37.10 23.42
CA LEU A 20 -20.22 -36.02 23.95
C LEU A 20 -19.42 -34.73 24.17
N VAL A 21 -18.10 -34.81 24.33
CA VAL A 21 -17.26 -33.63 24.53
C VAL A 21 -16.99 -32.89 23.21
N LEU A 22 -16.98 -33.59 22.06
CA LEU A 22 -16.77 -32.97 20.74
C LEU A 22 -18.00 -32.18 20.23
N ALA A 23 -19.18 -32.48 20.74
CA ALA A 23 -20.40 -31.76 20.32
C ALA A 23 -20.51 -30.34 20.88
N ALA A 24 -19.75 -30.01 21.93
CA ALA A 24 -19.77 -28.69 22.59
C ALA A 24 -18.92 -27.63 21.87
N CYS A 25 -18.08 -28.02 20.91
CA CYS A 25 -17.20 -27.07 20.21
C CYS A 25 -17.78 -26.49 18.92
N ASN A 26 -19.02 -26.78 18.59
CA ASN A 26 -19.65 -26.28 17.36
C ASN A 26 -20.62 -25.10 17.59
N SER A 27 -20.50 -24.41 18.69
CA SER A 27 -21.17 -23.12 18.87
C SER A 27 -20.43 -22.07 18.04
N LYS A 28 -21.03 -21.68 16.93
CA LYS A 28 -20.57 -20.48 16.21
C LYS A 28 -20.54 -19.34 17.24
N PRO A 29 -19.40 -18.62 17.39
CA PRO A 29 -19.40 -17.43 18.22
C PRO A 29 -20.50 -16.50 17.70
N ALA A 30 -21.39 -16.08 18.59
CA ALA A 30 -22.34 -15.05 18.27
C ALA A 30 -21.54 -13.83 17.81
N SER A 31 -21.82 -13.33 16.61
CA SER A 31 -21.26 -12.07 16.18
C SER A 31 -21.52 -11.03 17.26
N PRO A 32 -20.52 -10.26 17.68
CA PRO A 32 -20.77 -9.20 18.66
C PRO A 32 -21.84 -8.28 18.07
N GLU A 33 -22.97 -8.24 18.76
CA GLU A 33 -24.05 -7.32 18.42
C GLU A 33 -23.56 -5.93 18.83
N VAL A 34 -23.13 -5.16 17.84
CA VAL A 34 -22.80 -3.75 18.03
C VAL A 34 -24.12 -3.03 18.23
N LEU A 35 -24.52 -2.84 19.49
CA LEU A 35 -25.60 -1.95 19.87
C LEU A 35 -25.15 -0.49 19.63
N ASP A 36 -25.06 -0.14 18.36
CA ASP A 36 -24.85 1.25 17.97
C ASP A 36 -26.21 1.95 17.93
N SER A 37 -26.69 2.29 19.12
CA SER A 37 -27.94 3.02 19.30
C SER A 37 -27.78 4.53 19.11
N ASN A 38 -26.60 4.99 18.74
CA ASN A 38 -26.35 6.38 18.40
C ASN A 38 -26.10 6.49 16.90
N PRO A 39 -27.07 6.94 16.10
CA PRO A 39 -26.85 7.15 14.67
C PRO A 39 -25.72 8.17 14.50
N ASP A 40 -24.64 7.75 13.87
CA ASP A 40 -23.51 8.62 13.57
C ASP A 40 -24.01 9.77 12.67
N PRO A 41 -24.02 11.01 13.15
CA PRO A 41 -24.49 12.14 12.35
C PRO A 41 -23.63 12.37 11.09
N MET A 42 -22.42 11.78 11.04
CA MET A 42 -21.54 11.88 9.88
C MET A 42 -21.66 10.70 8.90
N ALA A 43 -22.44 9.66 9.22
CA ALA A 43 -22.57 8.49 8.35
C ALA A 43 -23.04 8.85 6.93
N ASN A 44 -24.00 9.75 6.81
CA ASN A 44 -24.50 10.22 5.52
C ASN A 44 -23.46 11.08 4.77
N THR A 45 -22.66 11.84 5.49
CA THR A 45 -21.59 12.67 4.90
C THR A 45 -20.47 11.78 4.37
N LEU A 46 -20.11 10.72 5.11
CA LEU A 46 -19.11 9.74 4.68
C LEU A 46 -19.59 8.89 3.52
N ALA A 47 -20.88 8.48 3.52
CA ALA A 47 -21.46 7.72 2.42
C ALA A 47 -21.52 8.51 1.09
N ASN A 48 -21.66 9.83 1.17
CA ASN A 48 -21.71 10.73 0.04
C ASN A 48 -20.36 11.44 -0.25
N ALA A 49 -19.30 11.12 0.51
CA ALA A 49 -17.98 11.67 0.25
C ALA A 49 -17.48 11.18 -1.12
N ALA A 50 -16.93 12.09 -1.91
CA ALA A 50 -16.31 11.73 -3.18
C ALA A 50 -15.18 10.72 -2.93
N PRO A 51 -15.00 9.73 -3.82
CA PRO A 51 -13.89 8.79 -3.70
C PRO A 51 -12.56 9.54 -3.58
N VAL A 52 -11.84 9.27 -2.49
CA VAL A 52 -10.48 9.83 -2.32
C VAL A 52 -9.56 9.10 -3.29
N GLU A 53 -9.03 9.82 -4.27
CA GLU A 53 -8.02 9.29 -5.17
C GLU A 53 -6.72 9.08 -4.37
N LEU A 54 -6.36 7.84 -4.17
CA LEU A 54 -5.12 7.48 -3.49
C LEU A 54 -3.93 7.87 -4.38
N PRO A 55 -2.85 8.44 -3.80
CA PRO A 55 -1.64 8.71 -4.58
C PRO A 55 -1.10 7.40 -5.18
N PRO A 56 -0.56 7.44 -6.42
CA PRO A 56 -0.04 6.24 -7.06
C PRO A 56 1.11 5.65 -6.25
N ALA A 57 1.25 4.33 -6.30
CA ALA A 57 2.33 3.63 -5.60
C ALA A 57 3.70 4.01 -6.21
N ILE A 58 4.74 4.04 -5.37
CA ILE A 58 6.11 4.25 -5.82
C ILE A 58 6.53 3.06 -6.69
N LYS A 59 7.09 3.36 -7.86
CA LYS A 59 7.64 2.38 -8.80
C LYS A 59 9.13 2.15 -8.52
N SER A 60 9.90 3.24 -8.42
CA SER A 60 11.34 3.20 -8.17
C SER A 60 11.85 4.54 -7.66
N GLU A 61 13.03 4.52 -7.04
CA GLU A 61 13.79 5.70 -6.65
C GLU A 61 15.16 5.64 -7.31
N ALA A 62 15.58 6.73 -7.91
CA ALA A 62 16.88 6.85 -8.58
C ALA A 62 17.65 8.08 -8.08
N THR A 63 18.96 7.90 -7.92
CA THR A 63 19.89 9.02 -7.74
C THR A 63 20.70 9.15 -9.01
N LEU A 64 20.54 10.28 -9.68
CA LEU A 64 21.15 10.55 -10.99
C LEU A 64 22.21 11.64 -10.84
N ARG A 65 23.26 11.54 -11.66
CA ARG A 65 24.29 12.58 -11.76
C ARG A 65 24.06 13.38 -13.03
N CYS A 66 23.95 14.69 -12.87
CA CYS A 66 23.77 15.62 -13.98
C CYS A 66 25.10 16.05 -14.59
N LYS A 67 25.06 16.63 -15.80
CA LYS A 67 26.26 17.10 -16.51
C LYS A 67 27.09 18.14 -15.74
N ASP A 68 26.48 18.90 -14.85
CA ASP A 68 27.12 19.88 -13.97
C ASP A 68 27.66 19.25 -12.68
N ASN A 69 27.74 17.93 -12.59
CA ASN A 69 28.09 17.15 -11.40
C ASN A 69 27.10 17.27 -10.22
N SER A 70 25.99 17.93 -10.35
CA SER A 70 24.94 17.93 -9.33
C SER A 70 24.26 16.57 -9.25
N LEU A 71 23.68 16.28 -8.08
CA LEU A 71 22.86 15.08 -7.89
C LEU A 71 21.38 15.43 -8.00
N LEU A 72 20.65 14.57 -8.64
CA LEU A 72 19.20 14.62 -8.76
C LEU A 72 18.61 13.36 -8.14
N PHE A 73 17.69 13.52 -7.20
CA PHE A 73 16.95 12.42 -6.60
C PHE A 73 15.56 12.40 -7.19
N VAL A 74 15.16 11.28 -7.78
CA VAL A 74 13.87 11.15 -8.47
C VAL A 74 13.14 9.94 -7.92
N THR A 75 11.90 10.14 -7.51
CA THR A 75 10.96 9.07 -7.19
C THR A 75 9.97 8.95 -8.33
N PHE A 76 9.93 7.79 -8.99
CA PHE A 76 8.98 7.47 -10.05
C PHE A 76 7.78 6.72 -9.48
N PHE A 77 6.61 6.97 -10.03
CA PHE A 77 5.37 6.36 -9.59
C PHE A 77 4.78 5.44 -10.66
N GLN A 78 3.97 4.49 -10.23
CA GLN A 78 3.23 3.61 -11.12
C GLN A 78 2.35 4.42 -12.09
N GLY A 79 2.25 3.91 -13.33
CA GLY A 79 1.48 4.56 -14.39
C GLY A 79 2.23 5.65 -15.15
N ASP A 80 3.50 5.96 -14.78
CA ASP A 80 4.39 6.93 -15.47
C ASP A 80 3.81 8.33 -15.70
N LYS A 81 2.82 8.73 -14.89
CA LYS A 81 2.17 10.05 -14.93
C LYS A 81 2.69 11.02 -13.89
N GLN A 82 3.43 10.55 -12.90
CA GLN A 82 3.91 11.36 -11.79
C GLN A 82 5.35 11.02 -11.46
N ALA A 83 6.11 12.04 -11.07
CA ALA A 83 7.42 11.91 -10.47
C ALA A 83 7.64 12.98 -9.41
N VAL A 84 8.46 12.67 -8.42
CA VAL A 84 8.92 13.66 -7.42
C VAL A 84 10.40 13.84 -7.59
N VAL A 85 10.85 15.08 -7.69
CA VAL A 85 12.25 15.43 -7.82
C VAL A 85 12.74 16.24 -6.63
N LYS A 86 14.00 15.98 -6.23
CA LYS A 86 14.76 16.78 -5.26
C LYS A 86 16.13 17.06 -5.83
N THR A 87 16.55 18.31 -5.81
CA THR A 87 17.89 18.71 -6.25
C THR A 87 18.95 18.63 -5.14
N LYS A 88 18.52 18.36 -3.91
CA LYS A 88 19.37 18.07 -2.73
C LYS A 88 18.69 16.97 -1.93
N LYS A 89 19.49 16.13 -1.25
CA LYS A 89 18.99 14.97 -0.48
C LYS A 89 17.90 15.38 0.52
N ASP A 90 18.13 16.45 1.27
CA ASP A 90 17.20 16.95 2.29
C ASP A 90 16.49 18.25 1.84
N GLY A 91 16.49 18.50 0.53
CA GLY A 91 15.83 19.66 -0.07
C GLY A 91 14.35 19.50 -0.28
N PRO A 92 13.69 20.57 -0.70
CA PRO A 92 12.26 20.52 -1.01
C PRO A 92 11.99 19.55 -2.17
N ALA A 93 10.90 18.82 -2.05
CA ALA A 93 10.41 17.92 -3.07
C ALA A 93 9.46 18.69 -4.02
N THR A 94 9.66 18.53 -5.32
CA THR A 94 8.75 19.06 -6.34
C THR A 94 8.05 17.90 -7.03
N THR A 95 6.72 17.91 -6.99
CA THR A 95 5.90 16.90 -7.69
C THR A 95 5.59 17.38 -9.10
N LEU A 96 6.01 16.58 -10.08
CA LEU A 96 5.70 16.82 -11.50
C LEU A 96 4.65 15.81 -11.95
N LYS A 97 3.70 16.28 -12.74
CA LYS A 97 2.57 15.45 -13.23
C LYS A 97 2.44 15.57 -14.75
N SER A 98 1.82 14.56 -15.34
CA SER A 98 1.42 14.50 -16.73
C SER A 98 0.07 13.79 -16.84
N ASP A 99 -0.76 14.21 -17.77
CA ASP A 99 -2.05 13.56 -18.05
C ASP A 99 -1.87 12.24 -18.81
N VAL A 100 -0.77 12.13 -19.54
CA VAL A 100 -0.45 10.96 -20.37
C VAL A 100 0.79 10.25 -19.83
N ALA A 101 0.71 8.93 -19.75
CA ALA A 101 1.85 8.09 -19.36
C ALA A 101 3.03 8.29 -20.32
N GLY A 102 4.24 8.45 -19.78
CA GLY A 102 5.46 8.64 -20.57
C GLY A 102 5.64 10.04 -21.18
N ALA A 103 4.63 10.89 -21.14
CA ALA A 103 4.76 12.28 -21.62
C ALA A 103 5.59 13.14 -20.65
N PRO A 104 6.07 14.32 -21.11
CA PRO A 104 6.76 15.26 -20.25
C PRO A 104 5.94 15.59 -19.01
N LYS A 105 6.55 15.44 -17.83
CA LYS A 105 5.93 15.78 -16.55
C LYS A 105 6.28 17.21 -16.19
N THR A 106 5.31 18.00 -15.80
CA THR A 106 5.48 19.42 -15.49
C THR A 106 5.01 19.77 -14.08
N ALA A 107 5.50 20.86 -13.55
CA ALA A 107 4.99 21.49 -12.34
C ALA A 107 5.04 23.01 -12.47
N GLU A 108 4.35 23.69 -11.57
CA GLU A 108 4.35 25.15 -11.53
C GLU A 108 5.77 25.72 -11.40
N GLY A 109 5.94 26.95 -11.87
CA GLY A 109 7.23 27.64 -11.86
C GLY A 109 8.18 27.27 -12.99
N GLY A 110 7.73 26.48 -13.99
CA GLY A 110 8.53 26.15 -15.18
C GLY A 110 9.37 24.87 -15.02
N TRP A 111 8.98 23.99 -14.11
CA TRP A 111 9.59 22.67 -14.02
C TRP A 111 9.10 21.77 -15.15
N SER A 112 10.01 21.05 -15.79
CA SER A 112 9.70 20.01 -16.77
C SER A 112 10.70 18.88 -16.67
N MET A 113 10.22 17.65 -16.77
CA MET A 113 11.04 16.44 -16.73
C MET A 113 10.60 15.45 -17.80
N THR A 114 11.58 14.90 -18.52
CA THR A 114 11.40 13.79 -19.46
C THR A 114 12.42 12.70 -19.18
N GLY A 115 12.17 11.49 -19.66
CA GLY A 115 13.12 10.39 -19.55
C GLY A 115 12.61 9.25 -18.68
N SER A 116 13.55 8.39 -18.26
CA SER A 116 13.32 7.16 -17.52
C SER A 116 14.18 7.09 -16.26
N GLU A 117 14.13 5.98 -15.56
CA GLU A 117 14.86 5.73 -14.31
C GLU A 117 16.39 5.83 -14.43
N THR A 118 16.93 5.62 -15.64
CA THR A 118 18.37 5.66 -15.90
C THR A 118 18.85 6.95 -16.58
N ASN A 119 17.94 7.70 -17.19
CA ASN A 119 18.28 8.89 -17.95
C ASN A 119 17.12 9.88 -17.90
N VAL A 120 17.35 11.02 -17.28
CA VAL A 120 16.37 12.09 -17.11
C VAL A 120 16.91 13.39 -17.69
N THR A 121 16.07 14.10 -18.42
CA THR A 121 16.28 15.51 -18.76
C THR A 121 15.36 16.36 -17.91
N LEU A 122 15.95 17.20 -17.06
CA LEU A 122 15.23 18.08 -16.14
C LEU A 122 15.47 19.54 -16.52
N THR A 123 14.41 20.29 -16.61
CA THR A 123 14.42 21.77 -16.64
C THR A 123 13.89 22.27 -15.31
N ALA A 124 14.69 23.05 -14.59
CA ALA A 124 14.28 23.73 -13.37
C ALA A 124 14.04 25.22 -13.63
N PRO A 125 13.26 25.93 -12.78
CA PRO A 125 13.01 27.35 -12.93
C PRO A 125 14.29 28.17 -13.11
N GLY A 126 14.34 28.96 -14.17
CA GLY A 126 15.48 29.84 -14.46
C GLY A 126 16.78 29.12 -14.88
N LYS A 127 16.71 27.80 -15.13
CA LYS A 127 17.84 27.00 -15.61
C LYS A 127 17.56 26.37 -16.97
N SER A 128 18.62 26.16 -17.74
CA SER A 128 18.54 25.36 -18.96
C SER A 128 18.32 23.89 -18.66
N ALA A 129 17.79 23.18 -19.65
CA ALA A 129 17.60 21.72 -19.54
C ALA A 129 18.93 21.00 -19.26
N GLN A 130 18.94 20.14 -18.27
CA GLN A 130 20.09 19.32 -17.90
C GLN A 130 19.76 17.83 -18.05
N THR A 131 20.71 17.08 -18.60
CA THR A 131 20.61 15.61 -18.68
C THR A 131 21.35 15.00 -17.50
N CYS A 132 20.70 14.07 -16.81
CA CYS A 132 21.22 13.35 -15.66
C CYS A 132 21.14 11.85 -15.90
N HIS A 133 22.15 11.10 -15.48
CA HIS A 133 22.26 9.65 -15.68
C HIS A 133 22.45 8.94 -14.33
N ALA A 134 21.99 7.68 -14.25
CA ALA A 134 22.23 6.81 -13.10
C ALA A 134 23.68 6.34 -13.06
#